data_fa9a8f5edfc9e586e45466db123ace6c
#
_entry.id   fa9a8f5edfc9e586e45466db123ace6c
#
_cell.length_a   1.000
_cell.length_b   1.000
_cell.length_c   1.000
_cell.angle_alpha   90.00
_cell.angle_beta   90.00
_cell.angle_gamma   90.00
#
_symmetry.space_group_name_H-M   'P 1'
#
loop_
_entity.id
_entity.type
_entity.pdbx_description
1 polymer ?
#
loop_
_entity_poly.entity_id
_entity_poly.type
_entity_poly.pdbx_seq_one_letter_code
_entity_poly.pdbx_strand_id
1 'polypeptide(L)'
;MRAASRELRATSSGMVKHVARSSWHVASLHSAMHTLEPFYNWRHRYTAEEDARSPFFGQEHSEFEFTHAVYDHALHPQWDDLGSETLYMKALFVDYDEGYAILEFIGEWNDLLGNDIMFLKRDIVEPMMSHGISKFILVGENVLNFHAGDDEYYNEWYDEASDADGWIALLNFREHVRDDMKAADIDKYFLLGGQLDQMDWRTFEPEDLFEKVSGFVQRRLNA
;
A
#
# COMPACT_ATOMS: atom_id res chain seq x y z
N MET A 1 79.48 -1.77 38.77
CA MET A 1 78.97 -2.94 39.54
C MET A 1 77.53 -3.11 39.07
N ARG A 2 77.26 -4.10 38.23
CA ARG A 2 76.41 -5.30 38.37
C ARG A 2 75.15 -5.03 39.20
N ALA A 3 73.92 -5.26 38.76
CA ALA A 3 73.32 -6.46 38.22
C ALA A 3 71.98 -6.08 37.58
N ALA A 4 71.65 -6.64 36.54
CA ALA A 4 70.96 -7.88 36.21
C ALA A 4 69.46 -7.67 35.96
N SER A 5 69.19 -7.80 34.74
CA SER A 5 67.90 -7.93 34.09
C SER A 5 67.04 -9.11 34.62
N ARG A 6 65.70 -8.93 34.59
CA ARG A 6 64.82 -10.08 34.43
C ARG A 6 63.59 -9.68 33.59
N GLU A 7 63.59 -10.17 32.39
CA GLU A 7 62.39 -10.21 31.49
C GLU A 7 61.31 -11.08 32.08
N LEU A 8 60.12 -10.58 32.06
CA LEU A 8 58.93 -11.41 32.14
C LEU A 8 58.06 -11.16 30.91
N ARG A 9 58.12 -12.10 30.00
CA ARG A 9 57.18 -12.22 28.88
C ARG A 9 55.79 -12.53 29.42
N ALA A 10 54.82 -11.67 29.16
CA ALA A 10 53.40 -11.96 29.25
C ALA A 10 52.87 -12.20 27.84
N THR A 11 52.56 -13.43 27.55
CA THR A 11 51.84 -13.85 26.33
C THR A 11 50.37 -13.45 26.50
N SER A 12 49.96 -12.41 25.81
CA SER A 12 48.54 -12.06 25.66
C SER A 12 47.93 -12.93 24.56
N SER A 13 47.22 -13.97 24.98
CA SER A 13 46.32 -14.71 24.10
C SER A 13 45.09 -13.86 23.82
N GLY A 14 45.07 -13.24 22.65
CA GLY A 14 43.92 -12.55 22.13
C GLY A 14 42.81 -13.52 21.76
N MET A 15 41.80 -13.61 22.62
CA MET A 15 40.59 -14.37 22.34
C MET A 15 39.71 -13.52 21.44
N VAL A 16 39.80 -13.76 20.15
CA VAL A 16 38.84 -13.21 19.16
C VAL A 16 37.51 -13.84 19.45
N LYS A 17 36.63 -13.08 20.08
CA LYS A 17 35.22 -13.45 20.20
C LYS A 17 34.59 -13.29 18.82
N HIS A 18 34.43 -14.38 18.08
CA HIS A 18 33.48 -14.47 16.98
C HIS A 18 32.10 -14.16 17.52
N VAL A 19 31.61 -12.98 17.22
CA VAL A 19 30.18 -12.71 17.31
C VAL A 19 29.55 -13.39 16.11
N ALA A 20 29.18 -14.65 16.30
CA ALA A 20 28.21 -15.32 15.44
C ALA A 20 26.87 -14.61 15.66
N ARG A 21 26.61 -13.58 14.88
CA ARG A 21 25.26 -13.02 14.74
C ARG A 21 24.41 -14.10 14.11
N SER A 22 23.54 -14.60 14.93
CA SER A 22 22.62 -15.67 14.69
C SER A 22 21.69 -15.39 13.51
N SER A 23 21.95 -16.00 12.37
CA SER A 23 21.01 -16.20 11.27
C SER A 23 19.78 -17.06 11.66
N TRP A 24 19.69 -17.43 12.94
CA TRP A 24 18.61 -18.29 13.49
C TRP A 24 17.33 -17.54 13.84
N HIS A 25 17.35 -16.21 13.95
CA HIS A 25 16.15 -15.43 14.33
C HIS A 25 15.22 -15.15 13.16
N VAL A 26 15.74 -15.07 11.95
CA VAL A 26 14.92 -14.80 10.75
C VAL A 26 14.07 -16.02 10.37
N ALA A 27 14.65 -17.22 10.42
CA ALA A 27 13.93 -18.44 10.07
C ALA A 27 12.85 -18.85 11.11
N SER A 28 12.98 -18.39 12.38
CA SER A 28 12.01 -18.71 13.44
C SER A 28 10.81 -17.76 13.45
N LEU A 29 10.96 -16.55 12.91
CA LEU A 29 9.84 -15.59 12.79
C LEU A 29 8.85 -16.00 11.68
N HIS A 30 9.33 -16.63 10.59
CA HIS A 30 8.47 -17.06 9.49
C HIS A 30 7.46 -18.15 9.86
N SER A 31 7.67 -18.89 10.93
CA SER A 31 6.76 -19.97 11.35
C SER A 31 5.54 -19.50 12.16
N ALA A 32 5.49 -18.20 12.57
CA ALA A 32 4.43 -17.66 13.40
C ALA A 32 3.72 -16.44 12.81
N MET A 33 4.25 -15.86 11.73
CA MET A 33 3.62 -14.71 11.07
C MET A 33 2.70 -15.19 9.94
N HIS A 34 1.47 -14.70 9.95
CA HIS A 34 0.58 -14.84 8.80
C HIS A 34 1.07 -13.92 7.68
N THR A 35 1.11 -14.44 6.46
CA THR A 35 1.49 -13.66 5.28
C THR A 35 0.23 -13.09 4.65
N LEU A 36 0.24 -11.79 4.38
CA LEU A 36 -0.82 -11.10 3.63
C LEU A 36 -0.34 -10.87 2.20
N GLU A 37 -1.05 -11.46 1.25
CA GLU A 37 -0.76 -11.37 -0.16
C GLU A 37 -1.76 -10.45 -0.85
N PRO A 38 -1.35 -9.68 -1.88
CA PRO A 38 -2.29 -8.93 -2.71
C PRO A 38 -3.13 -9.90 -3.55
N PHE A 39 -4.23 -9.40 -4.10
CA PHE A 39 -5.08 -10.22 -4.97
C PHE A 39 -4.41 -10.51 -6.32
N TYR A 40 -4.21 -11.80 -6.65
CA TYR A 40 -3.42 -12.22 -7.82
C TYR A 40 -4.23 -12.66 -9.03
N ASN A 41 -5.53 -12.86 -8.93
CA ASN A 41 -6.29 -13.50 -9.99
C ASN A 41 -6.29 -12.72 -11.31
N TRP A 42 -6.05 -11.41 -11.27
CA TRP A 42 -5.97 -10.55 -12.46
C TRP A 42 -4.55 -10.35 -13.01
N ARG A 43 -3.53 -10.92 -12.36
CA ARG A 43 -2.13 -10.77 -12.76
C ARG A 43 -1.83 -11.23 -14.20
N HIS A 44 -2.62 -12.17 -14.72
CA HIS A 44 -2.50 -12.61 -16.11
C HIS A 44 -3.02 -11.58 -17.12
N ARG A 45 -3.68 -10.53 -16.67
CA ARG A 45 -4.26 -9.46 -17.48
C ARG A 45 -3.50 -8.13 -17.34
N TYR A 46 -3.01 -7.84 -16.15
CA TYR A 46 -2.30 -6.61 -15.84
C TYR A 46 -1.25 -6.85 -14.73
N THR A 47 -0.07 -6.29 -14.95
CA THR A 47 0.98 -6.15 -13.94
C THR A 47 1.57 -4.74 -14.05
N ALA A 48 1.59 -4.03 -12.94
CA ALA A 48 2.04 -2.64 -12.90
C ALA A 48 3.52 -2.50 -13.28
N GLU A 49 4.32 -3.51 -13.00
CA GLU A 49 5.75 -3.59 -13.26
C GLU A 49 6.09 -3.71 -14.75
N GLU A 50 5.17 -4.22 -15.57
CA GLU A 50 5.31 -4.38 -17.02
C GLU A 50 4.69 -3.23 -17.81
N ASP A 51 3.86 -2.40 -17.18
CA ASP A 51 3.20 -1.26 -17.83
C ASP A 51 4.09 -0.01 -17.80
N ALA A 52 4.57 0.42 -18.96
CA ALA A 52 5.44 1.60 -19.11
C ALA A 52 4.79 2.94 -18.66
N ARG A 53 3.47 2.98 -18.45
CA ARG A 53 2.73 4.15 -17.96
C ARG A 53 2.47 4.07 -16.45
N SER A 54 2.77 2.93 -15.85
CA SER A 54 2.58 2.72 -14.41
C SER A 54 3.67 3.44 -13.60
N PRO A 55 3.33 4.02 -12.43
CA PRO A 55 4.32 4.51 -11.47
C PRO A 55 5.31 3.43 -11.01
N PHE A 56 4.93 2.16 -11.13
CA PHE A 56 5.71 1.00 -10.70
C PHE A 56 6.46 0.31 -11.85
N PHE A 57 6.55 0.94 -13.02
CA PHE A 57 7.21 0.35 -14.17
C PHE A 57 8.66 -0.05 -13.88
N GLY A 58 8.99 -1.30 -14.19
CA GLY A 58 10.33 -1.86 -13.99
C GLY A 58 10.69 -2.18 -12.54
N GLN A 59 9.74 -2.10 -11.60
CA GLN A 59 9.95 -2.53 -10.23
C GLN A 59 10.14 -4.05 -10.18
N GLU A 60 11.16 -4.50 -9.47
CA GLU A 60 11.41 -5.93 -9.24
C GLU A 60 11.01 -6.30 -7.81
N HIS A 61 10.12 -7.27 -7.69
CA HIS A 61 9.68 -7.80 -6.40
C HIS A 61 10.42 -9.10 -6.08
N SER A 62 10.96 -9.20 -4.87
CA SER A 62 11.48 -10.47 -4.38
C SER A 62 10.35 -11.48 -4.18
N GLU A 63 10.60 -12.75 -4.49
CA GLU A 63 9.66 -13.83 -4.15
C GLU A 63 9.92 -14.42 -2.75
N PHE A 64 11.06 -14.08 -2.13
CA PHE A 64 11.55 -14.79 -0.95
C PHE A 64 11.91 -13.86 0.22
N GLU A 65 12.12 -12.57 -0.01
CA GLU A 65 12.57 -11.62 1.00
C GLU A 65 11.42 -10.79 1.54
N PHE A 66 10.92 -11.13 2.71
CA PHE A 66 9.88 -10.40 3.43
C PHE A 66 10.56 -9.33 4.30
N THR A 67 10.53 -8.09 3.85
CA THR A 67 11.18 -6.96 4.52
C THR A 67 10.23 -6.10 5.32
N HIS A 68 8.94 -6.17 5.01
CA HIS A 68 7.92 -5.32 5.62
C HIS A 68 6.90 -6.14 6.42
N ALA A 69 6.34 -5.53 7.43
CA ALA A 69 5.29 -6.11 8.26
C ALA A 69 4.33 -5.03 8.74
N VAL A 70 3.05 -5.37 8.83
CA VAL A 70 2.02 -4.56 9.46
C VAL A 70 1.53 -5.32 10.67
N TYR A 71 1.77 -4.79 11.87
CA TYR A 71 1.56 -5.48 13.15
C TYR A 71 2.28 -6.86 13.19
N ASP A 72 1.50 -7.94 13.38
CA ASP A 72 2.01 -9.30 13.45
C ASP A 72 2.02 -10.03 12.09
N HIS A 73 1.69 -9.32 11.00
CA HIS A 73 1.58 -9.90 9.67
C HIS A 73 2.76 -9.48 8.79
N ALA A 74 3.47 -10.46 8.23
CA ALA A 74 4.46 -10.19 7.19
C ALA A 74 3.73 -9.83 5.90
N LEU A 75 4.15 -8.72 5.29
CA LEU A 75 3.66 -8.34 3.97
C LEU A 75 4.38 -9.15 2.91
N HIS A 76 3.62 -9.69 1.97
CA HIS A 76 4.20 -10.36 0.82
C HIS A 76 5.02 -9.35 -0.01
N PRO A 77 6.20 -9.73 -0.51
CA PRO A 77 7.06 -8.80 -1.27
C PRO A 77 6.42 -8.21 -2.54
N GLN A 78 5.29 -8.74 -2.98
CA GLN A 78 4.55 -8.27 -4.16
C GLN A 78 3.68 -7.02 -3.92
N TRP A 79 3.55 -6.55 -2.68
CA TRP A 79 2.95 -5.26 -2.42
C TRP A 79 3.88 -4.15 -2.90
N ASP A 80 3.31 -3.13 -3.54
CA ASP A 80 4.03 -1.98 -4.02
C ASP A 80 4.26 -0.99 -2.87
N ASP A 81 5.47 -0.46 -2.80
CA ASP A 81 5.83 0.59 -1.85
C ASP A 81 5.49 1.94 -2.47
N LEU A 82 4.56 2.65 -1.85
CA LEU A 82 4.16 3.99 -2.28
C LEU A 82 4.96 5.11 -1.58
N GLY A 83 5.96 4.76 -0.77
CA GLY A 83 6.78 5.70 0.00
C GLY A 83 6.30 5.91 1.44
N SER A 84 5.20 5.28 1.86
CA SER A 84 4.72 5.27 3.25
C SER A 84 5.42 4.20 4.08
N GLU A 85 5.61 4.46 5.38
CA GLU A 85 6.13 3.45 6.32
C GLU A 85 5.06 2.45 6.78
N THR A 86 3.77 2.79 6.65
CA THR A 86 2.66 2.05 7.26
C THR A 86 1.58 1.63 6.29
N LEU A 87 1.52 2.23 5.10
CA LEU A 87 0.53 1.95 4.06
C LEU A 87 1.23 1.40 2.81
N TYR A 88 0.71 0.31 2.31
CA TYR A 88 1.15 -0.34 1.07
C TYR A 88 -0.02 -0.50 0.13
N MET A 89 0.27 -0.63 -1.15
CA MET A 89 -0.76 -0.81 -2.16
C MET A 89 -0.37 -1.85 -3.20
N LYS A 90 -1.33 -2.25 -4.02
CA LYS A 90 -1.11 -2.96 -5.28
C LYS A 90 -2.01 -2.37 -6.35
N ALA A 91 -1.44 -1.98 -7.47
CA ALA A 91 -2.22 -1.68 -8.65
C ALA A 91 -2.67 -3.00 -9.28
N LEU A 92 -3.95 -3.34 -9.07
CA LEU A 92 -4.52 -4.62 -9.52
C LEU A 92 -4.88 -4.61 -11.00
N PHE A 93 -5.37 -3.46 -11.49
CA PHE A 93 -5.76 -3.31 -12.89
C PHE A 93 -5.85 -1.83 -13.26
N VAL A 94 -5.42 -1.50 -14.47
CA VAL A 94 -5.54 -0.16 -15.06
C VAL A 94 -6.03 -0.29 -16.49
N ASP A 95 -7.09 0.46 -16.82
CA ASP A 95 -7.60 0.59 -18.18
C ASP A 95 -7.49 2.06 -18.60
N TYR A 96 -6.62 2.32 -19.55
CA TYR A 96 -6.37 3.68 -20.03
C TYR A 96 -7.38 4.14 -21.09
N ASP A 97 -8.09 3.22 -21.74
CA ASP A 97 -9.10 3.55 -22.72
C ASP A 97 -10.40 3.99 -22.03
N GLU A 98 -10.79 3.30 -20.95
CA GLU A 98 -11.94 3.64 -20.11
C GLU A 98 -11.57 4.63 -18.97
N GLY A 99 -10.29 4.86 -18.72
CA GLY A 99 -9.75 5.83 -17.78
C GLY A 99 -9.97 5.47 -16.31
N TYR A 100 -9.81 4.20 -15.93
CA TYR A 100 -9.96 3.76 -14.54
C TYR A 100 -8.80 2.91 -14.02
N ALA A 101 -8.63 2.94 -12.69
CA ALA A 101 -7.70 2.10 -11.96
C ALA A 101 -8.37 1.41 -10.77
N ILE A 102 -7.97 0.16 -10.49
CA ILE A 102 -8.36 -0.61 -9.30
C ILE A 102 -7.11 -0.81 -8.45
N LEU A 103 -7.12 -0.23 -7.25
CA LEU A 103 -6.00 -0.21 -6.32
C LEU A 103 -6.40 -0.90 -5.02
N GLU A 104 -5.62 -1.88 -4.55
CA GLU A 104 -5.83 -2.54 -3.26
C GLU A 104 -4.84 -1.98 -2.25
N PHE A 105 -5.31 -1.74 -1.00
CA PHE A 105 -4.50 -1.16 0.07
C PHE A 105 -4.43 -2.08 1.28
N ILE A 106 -3.29 -2.02 1.98
CA ILE A 106 -3.06 -2.72 3.23
C ILE A 106 -2.24 -1.87 4.18
N GLY A 107 -2.59 -1.92 5.46
CA GLY A 107 -1.83 -1.27 6.53
C GLY A 107 -2.60 -0.20 7.26
N GLU A 108 -1.89 0.81 7.74
CA GLU A 108 -2.46 1.99 8.38
C GLU A 108 -2.35 3.18 7.44
N TRP A 109 -3.47 3.84 7.18
CA TRP A 109 -3.49 5.10 6.45
C TRP A 109 -3.29 6.25 7.43
N ASN A 110 -2.08 6.78 7.49
CA ASN A 110 -1.65 7.73 8.50
C ASN A 110 -1.13 9.04 7.90
N ASP A 111 -2.06 9.97 7.67
CA ASP A 111 -1.71 11.30 7.15
C ASP A 111 -1.13 12.20 8.24
N LEU A 112 -1.49 11.95 9.50
CA LEU A 112 -1.06 12.79 10.63
C LEU A 112 0.46 12.73 10.86
N LEU A 113 1.07 11.56 10.71
CA LEU A 113 2.49 11.34 10.93
C LEU A 113 3.25 11.07 9.63
N GLY A 114 2.68 10.29 8.74
CA GLY A 114 3.29 9.82 7.50
C GLY A 114 2.98 10.69 6.29
N ASN A 115 1.86 11.43 6.33
CA ASN A 115 1.34 12.15 5.17
C ASN A 115 1.12 11.22 3.96
N ASP A 116 0.51 10.06 4.21
CA ASP A 116 0.32 8.99 3.23
C ASP A 116 -0.45 9.45 2.01
N ILE A 117 -1.45 10.33 2.21
CA ILE A 117 -2.20 10.93 1.11
C ILE A 117 -1.31 11.74 0.15
N MET A 118 -0.26 12.40 0.65
CA MET A 118 0.68 13.14 -0.19
C MET A 118 1.44 12.19 -1.12
N PHE A 119 2.00 11.09 -0.59
CA PHE A 119 2.69 10.09 -1.40
C PHE A 119 1.74 9.46 -2.42
N LEU A 120 0.55 9.07 -1.98
CA LEU A 120 -0.46 8.51 -2.88
C LEU A 120 -0.82 9.50 -3.99
N LYS A 121 -1.08 10.77 -3.64
CA LYS A 121 -1.48 11.79 -4.62
C LYS A 121 -0.34 12.11 -5.60
N ARG A 122 0.88 12.39 -5.10
CA ARG A 122 2.00 12.87 -5.91
C ARG A 122 2.69 11.77 -6.71
N ASP A 123 2.92 10.62 -6.08
CA ASP A 123 3.75 9.59 -6.68
C ASP A 123 2.95 8.53 -7.45
N ILE A 124 1.63 8.41 -7.19
CA ILE A 124 0.77 7.40 -7.81
C ILE A 124 -0.34 8.04 -8.64
N VAL A 125 -1.18 8.86 -8.01
CA VAL A 125 -2.40 9.39 -8.66
C VAL A 125 -2.07 10.37 -9.79
N GLU A 126 -1.20 11.34 -9.57
CA GLU A 126 -0.82 12.30 -10.61
C GLU A 126 -0.21 11.65 -11.86
N PRO A 127 0.77 10.72 -11.73
CA PRO A 127 1.23 9.96 -12.88
C PRO A 127 0.12 9.20 -13.61
N MET A 128 -0.80 8.54 -12.89
CA MET A 128 -1.93 7.85 -13.50
C MET A 128 -2.87 8.83 -14.22
N MET A 129 -3.21 9.94 -13.58
CA MET A 129 -4.07 10.99 -14.15
C MET A 129 -3.43 11.64 -15.40
N SER A 130 -2.12 11.81 -15.42
CA SER A 130 -1.38 12.31 -16.59
C SER A 130 -1.52 11.40 -17.82
N HIS A 131 -1.88 10.13 -17.61
CA HIS A 131 -2.17 9.14 -18.65
C HIS A 131 -3.66 8.90 -18.88
N GLY A 132 -4.53 9.77 -18.33
CA GLY A 132 -5.97 9.75 -18.60
C GLY A 132 -6.82 8.97 -17.60
N ILE A 133 -6.25 8.49 -16.50
CA ILE A 133 -7.03 7.85 -15.43
C ILE A 133 -7.72 8.94 -14.60
N SER A 134 -9.05 8.89 -14.51
CA SER A 134 -9.86 9.81 -13.70
C SER A 134 -10.80 9.10 -12.73
N LYS A 135 -10.95 7.78 -12.87
CA LYS A 135 -11.87 6.96 -12.06
C LYS A 135 -11.04 5.97 -11.24
N PHE A 136 -11.22 6.01 -9.93
CA PHE A 136 -10.43 5.19 -9.01
C PHE A 136 -11.34 4.32 -8.14
N ILE A 137 -11.07 3.01 -8.11
CA ILE A 137 -11.68 2.06 -7.18
C ILE A 137 -10.60 1.68 -6.18
N LEU A 138 -10.77 2.10 -4.92
CA LEU A 138 -9.84 1.84 -3.84
C LEU A 138 -10.39 0.72 -2.96
N VAL A 139 -9.77 -0.45 -2.97
CA VAL A 139 -10.14 -1.59 -2.14
C VAL A 139 -9.41 -1.50 -0.82
N GLY A 140 -10.14 -1.29 0.27
CA GLY A 140 -9.57 -0.99 1.59
C GLY A 140 -9.94 -1.96 2.71
N GLU A 141 -10.31 -3.21 2.41
CA GLU A 141 -10.69 -4.20 3.43
C GLU A 141 -9.53 -4.54 4.39
N ASN A 142 -8.28 -4.32 3.95
CA ASN A 142 -7.06 -4.50 4.71
C ASN A 142 -6.45 -3.19 5.23
N VAL A 143 -7.14 -2.06 5.05
CA VAL A 143 -6.82 -0.82 5.77
C VAL A 143 -7.33 -0.95 7.20
N LEU A 144 -6.40 -0.91 8.16
CA LEU A 144 -6.66 -1.26 9.56
C LEU A 144 -7.06 -0.06 10.40
N ASN A 145 -6.46 1.10 10.12
CA ASN A 145 -6.73 2.36 10.81
C ASN A 145 -6.64 3.52 9.82
N PHE A 146 -7.26 4.65 10.20
CA PHE A 146 -7.16 5.91 9.48
C PHE A 146 -6.87 7.04 10.47
N HIS A 147 -5.84 7.83 10.19
CA HIS A 147 -5.44 8.98 11.00
C HIS A 147 -5.33 10.20 10.10
N ALA A 148 -6.34 11.06 10.14
CA ALA A 148 -6.43 12.22 9.28
C ALA A 148 -5.34 13.26 9.59
N GLY A 149 -4.73 13.79 8.54
CA GLY A 149 -3.99 15.07 8.53
C GLY A 149 -4.83 16.19 7.94
N ASP A 150 -4.18 17.08 7.18
CA ASP A 150 -4.87 18.11 6.41
C ASP A 150 -5.60 17.52 5.20
N ASP A 151 -6.71 18.15 4.77
CA ASP A 151 -7.54 17.65 3.67
C ASP A 151 -7.12 18.18 2.28
N GLU A 152 -6.05 18.96 2.18
CA GLU A 152 -5.62 19.64 0.97
C GLU A 152 -5.41 18.68 -0.23
N TYR A 153 -4.70 17.57 -0.03
CA TYR A 153 -4.44 16.58 -1.08
C TYR A 153 -5.68 15.78 -1.48
N TYR A 154 -6.60 15.53 -0.56
CA TYR A 154 -7.89 14.91 -0.86
C TYR A 154 -8.75 15.81 -1.72
N ASN A 155 -8.83 17.10 -1.36
CA ASN A 155 -9.55 18.09 -2.12
C ASN A 155 -8.97 18.25 -3.54
N GLU A 156 -7.64 18.34 -3.65
CA GLU A 156 -6.95 18.43 -4.94
C GLU A 156 -7.27 17.23 -5.82
N TRP A 157 -7.19 16.02 -5.28
CA TRP A 157 -7.52 14.79 -6.03
C TRP A 157 -8.98 14.76 -6.47
N TYR A 158 -9.89 15.10 -5.55
CA TYR A 158 -11.31 15.14 -5.85
C TYR A 158 -11.64 16.14 -6.96
N ASP A 159 -11.11 17.35 -6.87
CA ASP A 159 -11.34 18.41 -7.85
C ASP A 159 -10.81 18.01 -9.23
N GLU A 160 -9.58 17.52 -9.31
CA GLU A 160 -8.97 17.08 -10.57
C GLU A 160 -9.72 15.87 -11.19
N ALA A 161 -10.12 14.88 -10.38
CA ALA A 161 -10.89 13.75 -10.86
C ALA A 161 -12.26 14.20 -11.37
N SER A 162 -12.94 15.09 -10.63
CA SER A 162 -14.25 15.62 -11.00
C SER A 162 -14.19 16.46 -12.27
N ASP A 163 -13.15 17.27 -12.45
CA ASP A 163 -12.94 18.08 -13.66
C ASP A 163 -12.76 17.22 -14.92
N ALA A 164 -12.30 15.96 -14.72
CA ALA A 164 -12.15 14.97 -15.79
C ALA A 164 -13.34 13.98 -15.89
N ASP A 165 -14.53 14.37 -15.40
CA ASP A 165 -15.73 13.50 -15.33
C ASP A 165 -15.47 12.15 -14.60
N GLY A 166 -14.54 12.16 -13.67
CA GLY A 166 -14.13 10.99 -12.89
C GLY A 166 -14.75 10.96 -11.50
N TRP A 167 -14.25 10.02 -10.70
CA TRP A 167 -14.70 9.80 -9.33
C TRP A 167 -13.75 8.88 -8.56
N ILE A 168 -13.85 8.89 -7.23
CA ILE A 168 -13.06 8.05 -6.33
C ILE A 168 -14.03 7.24 -5.47
N ALA A 169 -14.06 5.92 -5.62
CA ALA A 169 -14.93 5.02 -4.87
C ALA A 169 -14.12 4.17 -3.87
N LEU A 170 -14.55 4.18 -2.61
CA LEU A 170 -13.99 3.33 -1.56
C LEU A 170 -14.81 2.03 -1.49
N LEU A 171 -14.11 0.90 -1.63
CA LEU A 171 -14.70 -0.42 -1.64
C LEU A 171 -14.25 -1.22 -0.42
N ASN A 172 -15.22 -1.76 0.34
CA ASN A 172 -15.00 -2.63 1.50
C ASN A 172 -14.11 -2.03 2.61
N PHE A 173 -14.04 -0.73 2.75
CA PHE A 173 -13.39 -0.13 3.91
C PHE A 173 -14.12 -0.52 5.20
N ARG A 174 -13.36 -0.80 6.26
CA ARG A 174 -13.90 -1.19 7.56
C ARG A 174 -14.75 -0.07 8.15
N GLU A 175 -15.77 -0.42 8.93
CA GLU A 175 -16.71 0.55 9.51
C GLU A 175 -16.00 1.64 10.32
N HIS A 176 -15.10 1.25 11.24
CA HIS A 176 -14.37 2.21 12.06
C HIS A 176 -13.47 3.14 11.24
N VAL A 177 -12.83 2.63 10.16
CA VAL A 177 -12.02 3.46 9.24
C VAL A 177 -12.89 4.52 8.56
N ARG A 178 -14.08 4.12 8.09
CA ARG A 178 -15.04 5.07 7.50
C ARG A 178 -15.59 6.07 8.51
N ASP A 179 -15.77 5.65 9.76
CA ASP A 179 -16.21 6.55 10.84
C ASP A 179 -15.12 7.54 11.21
N ASP A 180 -13.84 7.15 11.21
CA ASP A 180 -12.71 8.05 11.39
C ASP A 180 -12.59 9.05 10.22
N MET A 181 -12.78 8.61 8.96
CA MET A 181 -12.84 9.49 7.79
C MET A 181 -13.98 10.52 7.90
N LYS A 182 -15.17 10.10 8.35
CA LYS A 182 -16.30 11.01 8.58
C LYS A 182 -16.03 11.99 9.72
N ALA A 183 -15.44 11.52 10.81
CA ALA A 183 -15.08 12.37 11.95
C ALA A 183 -14.10 13.50 11.56
N ALA A 184 -13.27 13.22 10.54
CA ALA A 184 -12.32 14.17 9.97
C ALA A 184 -12.86 14.96 8.76
N ASP A 185 -14.12 14.75 8.34
CA ASP A 185 -14.75 15.37 7.16
C ASP A 185 -14.03 15.04 5.83
N ILE A 186 -13.34 13.90 5.78
CA ILE A 186 -12.64 13.40 4.59
C ILE A 186 -13.56 12.59 3.67
N ASP A 187 -14.61 12.00 4.23
CA ASP A 187 -15.58 11.19 3.49
C ASP A 187 -16.29 11.95 2.36
N LYS A 188 -16.33 13.27 2.41
CA LYS A 188 -16.93 14.14 1.37
C LYS A 188 -16.22 14.05 0.01
N TYR A 189 -14.98 13.63 -0.01
CA TYR A 189 -14.17 13.49 -1.24
C TYR A 189 -14.36 12.13 -1.93
N PHE A 190 -15.06 11.20 -1.29
CA PHE A 190 -15.18 9.83 -1.73
C PHE A 190 -16.62 9.37 -1.90
N LEU A 191 -16.81 8.45 -2.81
CA LEU A 191 -18.04 7.67 -2.90
C LEU A 191 -17.87 6.42 -2.03
N LEU A 192 -18.56 6.35 -0.91
CA LEU A 192 -18.47 5.26 0.05
C LEU A 192 -19.86 4.90 0.62
N GLY A 193 -19.97 3.78 1.27
CA GLY A 193 -21.22 3.36 1.94
C GLY A 193 -22.18 2.56 1.06
N GLY A 194 -23.16 1.93 1.69
CA GLY A 194 -24.19 1.13 1.03
C GLY A 194 -23.61 -0.13 0.38
N GLN A 195 -23.83 -0.32 -0.91
CA GLN A 195 -23.38 -1.52 -1.63
C GLN A 195 -21.85 -1.56 -1.85
N LEU A 196 -21.16 -0.45 -1.65
CA LEU A 196 -19.69 -0.40 -1.73
C LEU A 196 -19.02 -0.96 -0.48
N ASP A 197 -19.75 -1.10 0.64
CA ASP A 197 -19.16 -1.53 1.91
C ASP A 197 -19.01 -3.04 2.07
N GLN A 198 -19.75 -3.81 1.27
CA GLN A 198 -19.82 -5.27 1.38
C GLN A 198 -19.97 -5.89 -0.02
N MET A 199 -18.99 -5.68 -0.87
CA MET A 199 -18.98 -6.24 -2.22
C MET A 199 -18.01 -7.43 -2.28
N ASP A 200 -18.49 -8.56 -2.80
CA ASP A 200 -17.66 -9.72 -3.11
C ASP A 200 -16.90 -9.48 -4.43
N TRP A 201 -16.03 -8.46 -4.41
CA TRP A 201 -15.35 -7.93 -5.59
C TRP A 201 -14.39 -8.93 -6.24
N ARG A 202 -13.85 -9.88 -5.47
CA ARG A 202 -12.94 -10.91 -5.96
C ARG A 202 -13.56 -11.90 -6.93
N THR A 203 -14.88 -11.92 -7.02
CA THR A 203 -15.63 -12.80 -7.94
C THR A 203 -15.84 -12.21 -9.32
N PHE A 204 -15.49 -10.91 -9.49
CA PHE A 204 -15.66 -10.21 -10.76
C PHE A 204 -14.36 -10.19 -11.55
N GLU A 205 -14.50 -10.10 -12.88
CA GLU A 205 -13.42 -9.58 -13.73
C GLU A 205 -13.30 -8.06 -13.55
N PRO A 206 -12.14 -7.42 -13.86
CA PRO A 206 -11.94 -6.00 -13.62
C PRO A 206 -13.01 -5.10 -14.25
N GLU A 207 -13.39 -5.39 -15.49
CA GLU A 207 -14.39 -4.64 -16.23
C GLU A 207 -15.78 -4.76 -15.62
N ASP A 208 -16.17 -5.98 -15.22
CA ASP A 208 -17.46 -6.23 -14.57
C ASP A 208 -17.54 -5.50 -13.22
N LEU A 209 -16.43 -5.48 -12.46
CA LEU A 209 -16.34 -4.71 -11.22
C LEU A 209 -16.50 -3.21 -11.50
N PHE A 210 -15.78 -2.70 -12.50
CA PHE A 210 -15.86 -1.30 -12.90
C PHE A 210 -17.27 -0.91 -13.32
N GLU A 211 -17.93 -1.69 -14.20
CA GLU A 211 -19.31 -1.43 -14.62
C GLU A 211 -20.27 -1.40 -13.42
N LYS A 212 -20.10 -2.34 -12.50
CA LYS A 212 -20.94 -2.43 -11.30
C LYS A 212 -20.79 -1.22 -10.40
N VAL A 213 -19.53 -0.81 -10.11
CA VAL A 213 -19.23 0.38 -9.29
C VAL A 213 -19.73 1.63 -9.99
N SER A 214 -19.45 1.82 -11.27
CA SER A 214 -19.93 2.95 -12.10
C SER A 214 -21.46 3.06 -12.06
N GLY A 215 -22.16 1.94 -12.13
CA GLY A 215 -23.63 1.92 -12.01
C GLY A 215 -24.14 2.38 -10.64
N PHE A 216 -23.38 2.20 -9.56
CA PHE A 216 -23.73 2.75 -8.24
C PHE A 216 -23.44 4.25 -8.16
N VAL A 217 -22.31 4.68 -8.70
CA VAL A 217 -21.93 6.08 -8.78
C VAL A 217 -23.00 6.88 -9.52
N GLN A 218 -23.36 6.46 -10.74
CA GLN A 218 -24.35 7.15 -11.55
C GLN A 218 -25.71 7.28 -10.87
N ARG A 219 -26.14 6.24 -10.14
CA ARG A 219 -27.40 6.31 -9.39
C ARG A 219 -27.38 7.32 -8.26
N ARG A 220 -26.20 7.52 -7.60
CA ARG A 220 -26.07 8.51 -6.54
C ARG A 220 -26.02 9.94 -7.08
N LEU A 221 -25.34 10.15 -8.22
CA LEU A 221 -25.27 11.46 -8.85
C LEU A 221 -26.62 11.93 -9.43
N ASN A 222 -27.53 11.00 -9.72
CA ASN A 222 -28.85 11.28 -10.28
C ASN A 222 -29.99 11.27 -9.24
N ALA A 223 -29.70 11.09 -7.95
CA ALA A 223 -30.67 11.03 -6.85
C ALA A 223 -30.73 12.36 -6.08
#